data_f88ba1edc3c54a894f4e6b1f9878c2b2
#
_entry.id   f88ba1edc3c54a894f4e6b1f9878c2b2
#
_cell.length_a   1.000
_cell.length_b   1.000
_cell.length_c   1.000
_cell.angle_alpha   90.00
_cell.angle_beta   90.00
_cell.angle_gamma   90.00
#
_symmetry.space_group_name_H-M   'P 1'
#
loop_
_entity.id
_entity.type
_entity.pdbx_description
1 polymer ?
#
loop_
_entity_poly.entity_id
_entity_poly.type
_entity_poly.pdbx_seq_one_letter_code
_entity_poly.pdbx_strand_id
1 'polypeptide(L)'
;MNVVCLDMEGVLVPEIWIAFAQASGIPELRRTTRDEPDYDKLMRWRLGILKEHGLGLKEIQATIATIDPLPGAKEFLDKLRSETQVIILSDTFEQFAKPLMEKLGWPTIFCNTLEVGENGEITGYKMRCEKSKLTTVKALQSCGFDTIAAGDSFNDLGMIQASKAGFLFKSTPAIKADHPELPAFEEFDDLLHAIEAAL
;
A
#
# COMPACT_ATOMS: atom_id res chain seq x y z
N MET A 1 18.06 -12.54 10.57
CA MET A 1 17.68 -11.12 10.76
C MET A 1 16.31 -10.93 10.13
N ASN A 2 15.35 -10.42 10.90
CA ASN A 2 13.97 -10.25 10.43
C ASN A 2 13.77 -8.91 9.70
N VAL A 3 12.89 -8.92 8.69
CA VAL A 3 12.36 -7.73 8.00
C VAL A 3 10.85 -7.88 7.92
N VAL A 4 10.13 -6.88 8.42
CA VAL A 4 8.67 -6.83 8.33
C VAL A 4 8.27 -6.10 7.04
N CYS A 5 7.46 -6.74 6.22
CA CYS A 5 6.92 -6.23 4.98
C CYS A 5 5.43 -5.91 5.16
N LEU A 6 5.07 -4.65 5.11
CA LEU A 6 3.68 -4.19 5.28
C LEU A 6 3.12 -3.68 3.95
N ASP A 7 1.85 -3.96 3.67
CA ASP A 7 1.13 -3.15 2.70
C ASP A 7 0.89 -1.75 3.27
N MET A 8 0.58 -0.81 2.40
CA MET A 8 0.29 0.58 2.76
C MET A 8 -1.19 0.88 2.81
N GLU A 9 -1.88 0.68 1.68
CA GLU A 9 -3.31 0.98 1.54
C GLU A 9 -4.14 -0.11 2.22
N GLY A 10 -5.15 0.26 3.01
CA GLY A 10 -5.90 -0.68 3.84
C GLY A 10 -5.22 -1.10 5.14
N VAL A 11 -3.91 -0.92 5.26
CA VAL A 11 -3.12 -1.27 6.45
C VAL A 11 -2.70 -0.01 7.23
N LEU A 12 -1.99 0.92 6.61
CA LEU A 12 -1.49 2.13 7.27
C LEU A 12 -2.26 3.39 6.88
N VAL A 13 -2.80 3.42 5.67
CA VAL A 13 -3.56 4.54 5.13
C VAL A 13 -4.83 4.02 4.44
N PRO A 14 -5.86 4.86 4.25
CA PRO A 14 -7.01 4.50 3.43
C PRO A 14 -6.59 4.23 1.98
N GLU A 15 -7.44 3.52 1.23
CA GLU A 15 -7.33 3.38 -0.23
C GLU A 15 -7.22 4.77 -0.88
N ILE A 16 -6.05 5.08 -1.46
CA ILE A 16 -5.72 6.44 -1.92
C ILE A 16 -6.71 6.94 -2.98
N TRP A 17 -7.04 6.11 -3.97
CA TRP A 17 -7.96 6.52 -5.03
C TRP A 17 -9.38 6.79 -4.52
N ILE A 18 -9.85 5.99 -3.55
CA ILE A 18 -11.16 6.19 -2.94
C ILE A 18 -11.17 7.47 -2.09
N ALA A 19 -10.14 7.66 -1.26
CA ALA A 19 -10.02 8.84 -0.43
C ALA A 19 -9.80 10.11 -1.27
N PHE A 20 -9.00 10.02 -2.34
CA PHE A 20 -8.79 11.10 -3.29
C PHE A 20 -10.08 11.47 -4.01
N ALA A 21 -10.87 10.50 -4.49
CA ALA A 21 -12.17 10.74 -5.12
C ALA A 21 -13.12 11.49 -4.17
N GLN A 22 -13.12 11.13 -2.90
CA GLN A 22 -13.93 11.81 -1.88
C GLN A 22 -13.44 13.24 -1.62
N ALA A 23 -12.13 13.43 -1.43
CA ALA A 23 -11.55 14.73 -1.12
C ALA A 23 -11.59 15.69 -2.30
N SER A 24 -11.44 15.21 -3.53
CA SER A 24 -11.52 16.02 -4.77
C SER A 24 -12.93 16.27 -5.25
N GLY A 25 -13.93 15.52 -4.77
CA GLY A 25 -15.31 15.59 -5.26
C GLY A 25 -15.50 14.97 -6.65
N ILE A 26 -14.59 14.08 -7.09
CA ILE A 26 -14.65 13.36 -8.37
C ILE A 26 -15.01 11.90 -8.12
N PRO A 27 -16.30 11.55 -8.04
CA PRO A 27 -16.74 10.21 -7.63
C PRO A 27 -16.32 9.09 -8.60
N GLU A 28 -16.10 9.42 -9.87
CA GLU A 28 -15.66 8.49 -10.91
C GLU A 28 -14.34 7.80 -10.52
N LEU A 29 -13.43 8.49 -9.85
CA LEU A 29 -12.14 7.96 -9.42
C LEU A 29 -12.22 6.89 -8.32
N ARG A 30 -13.42 6.62 -7.77
CA ARG A 30 -13.65 5.51 -6.82
C ARG A 30 -13.56 4.13 -7.45
N ARG A 31 -13.59 4.04 -8.78
CA ARG A 31 -13.48 2.76 -9.50
C ARG A 31 -12.17 2.06 -9.17
N THR A 32 -12.26 0.78 -8.83
CA THR A 32 -11.14 -0.06 -8.41
C THR A 32 -10.91 -1.25 -9.37
N THR A 33 -9.93 -2.08 -9.06
CA THR A 33 -9.68 -3.32 -9.80
C THR A 33 -10.83 -4.35 -9.66
N ARG A 34 -11.75 -4.15 -8.72
CA ARG A 34 -12.99 -4.94 -8.62
C ARG A 34 -13.98 -4.59 -9.72
N ASP A 35 -13.96 -3.34 -10.20
CA ASP A 35 -14.84 -2.82 -11.25
C ASP A 35 -14.22 -2.99 -12.65
N GLU A 36 -12.90 -2.88 -12.74
CA GLU A 36 -12.10 -3.08 -13.95
C GLU A 36 -10.84 -3.88 -13.61
N PRO A 37 -10.84 -5.20 -13.83
CA PRO A 37 -9.71 -6.07 -13.48
C PRO A 37 -8.44 -5.80 -14.28
N ASP A 38 -8.57 -5.22 -15.49
CA ASP A 38 -7.42 -4.80 -16.29
C ASP A 38 -6.84 -3.50 -15.71
N TYR A 39 -5.73 -3.63 -14.99
CA TYR A 39 -5.08 -2.52 -14.31
C TYR A 39 -4.64 -1.40 -15.27
N ASP A 40 -4.11 -1.75 -16.44
CA ASP A 40 -3.66 -0.76 -17.42
C ASP A 40 -4.84 0.06 -17.97
N LYS A 41 -5.96 -0.62 -18.24
CA LYS A 41 -7.18 0.03 -18.68
C LYS A 41 -7.77 0.93 -17.59
N LEU A 42 -7.77 0.46 -16.33
CA LEU A 42 -8.19 1.25 -15.17
C LEU A 42 -7.33 2.51 -15.01
N MET A 43 -6.01 2.37 -15.10
CA MET A 43 -5.10 3.50 -14.94
C MET A 43 -5.23 4.52 -16.07
N ARG A 44 -5.32 4.07 -17.32
CA ARG A 44 -5.55 4.98 -18.46
C ARG A 44 -6.85 5.77 -18.30
N TRP A 45 -7.90 5.12 -17.83
CA TRP A 45 -9.17 5.77 -17.56
C TRP A 45 -9.04 6.81 -16.45
N ARG A 46 -8.37 6.48 -15.33
CA ARG A 46 -8.10 7.42 -14.23
C ARG A 46 -7.30 8.63 -14.70
N LEU A 47 -6.23 8.41 -15.48
CA LEU A 47 -5.41 9.49 -16.05
C LEU A 47 -6.22 10.39 -16.98
N GLY A 48 -7.16 9.84 -17.77
CA GLY A 48 -8.10 10.59 -18.57
C GLY A 48 -8.95 11.54 -17.74
N ILE A 49 -9.53 11.06 -16.64
CA ILE A 49 -10.33 11.87 -15.71
C ILE A 49 -9.50 12.98 -15.07
N LEU A 50 -8.29 12.68 -14.60
CA LEU A 50 -7.40 13.70 -14.03
C LEU A 50 -7.13 14.81 -15.03
N LYS A 51 -6.88 14.46 -16.29
CA LYS A 51 -6.66 15.42 -17.39
C LYS A 51 -7.91 16.24 -17.70
N GLU A 52 -9.08 15.61 -17.75
CA GLU A 52 -10.36 16.30 -17.99
C GLU A 52 -10.67 17.34 -16.91
N HIS A 53 -10.29 17.04 -15.66
CA HIS A 53 -10.42 17.94 -14.52
C HIS A 53 -9.25 18.94 -14.37
N GLY A 54 -8.26 18.91 -15.24
CA GLY A 54 -7.10 19.79 -15.20
C GLY A 54 -6.20 19.56 -13.96
N LEU A 55 -6.20 18.35 -13.40
CA LEU A 55 -5.45 17.99 -12.21
C LEU A 55 -4.05 17.51 -12.59
N GLY A 56 -3.06 18.34 -12.26
CA GLY A 56 -1.65 17.95 -12.30
C GLY A 56 -1.15 17.34 -10.99
N LEU A 57 0.10 16.93 -10.97
CA LEU A 57 0.71 16.29 -9.81
C LEU A 57 0.61 17.14 -8.54
N LYS A 58 0.80 18.46 -8.66
CA LYS A 58 0.76 19.39 -7.51
C LYS A 58 -0.61 19.42 -6.84
N GLU A 59 -1.67 19.51 -7.62
CA GLU A 59 -3.06 19.54 -7.15
C GLU A 59 -3.43 18.19 -6.51
N ILE A 60 -2.99 17.08 -7.14
CA ILE A 60 -3.22 15.74 -6.62
C ILE A 60 -2.49 15.55 -5.29
N GLN A 61 -1.23 15.93 -5.19
CA GLN A 61 -0.47 15.83 -3.94
C GLN A 61 -1.06 16.72 -2.84
N ALA A 62 -1.53 17.92 -3.17
CA ALA A 62 -2.21 18.81 -2.22
C ALA A 62 -3.50 18.16 -1.67
N THR A 63 -4.27 17.49 -2.53
CA THR A 63 -5.46 16.76 -2.12
C THR A 63 -5.10 15.54 -1.26
N ILE A 64 -4.11 14.73 -1.66
CA ILE A 64 -3.66 13.56 -0.87
C ILE A 64 -3.12 14.00 0.49
N ALA A 65 -2.48 15.16 0.59
CA ALA A 65 -1.99 15.71 1.86
C ALA A 65 -3.11 15.97 2.89
N THR A 66 -4.36 16.08 2.45
CA THR A 66 -5.52 16.17 3.35
C THR A 66 -5.98 14.83 3.91
N ILE A 67 -5.49 13.72 3.36
CA ILE A 67 -5.81 12.36 3.81
C ILE A 67 -4.91 12.03 5.01
N ASP A 68 -5.48 11.51 6.07
CA ASP A 68 -4.73 11.08 7.24
C ASP A 68 -4.47 9.57 7.22
N PRO A 69 -3.37 9.10 7.82
CA PRO A 69 -3.17 7.69 8.14
C PRO A 69 -4.34 7.14 8.95
N LEU A 70 -4.52 5.81 8.93
CA LEU A 70 -5.51 5.17 9.78
C LEU A 70 -5.20 5.43 11.25
N PRO A 71 -6.23 5.58 12.11
CA PRO A 71 -6.04 5.80 13.54
C PRO A 71 -5.14 4.71 14.15
N GLY A 72 -4.08 5.11 14.85
CA GLY A 72 -3.09 4.20 15.45
C GLY A 72 -1.99 3.70 14.51
N ALA A 73 -2.08 3.95 13.19
CA ALA A 73 -1.11 3.45 12.23
C ALA A 73 0.31 4.02 12.43
N LYS A 74 0.40 5.30 12.77
CA LYS A 74 1.69 5.96 13.00
C LYS A 74 2.37 5.41 14.26
N GLU A 75 1.65 5.27 15.35
CA GLU A 75 2.13 4.73 16.63
C GLU A 75 2.56 3.27 16.48
N PHE A 76 1.75 2.45 15.79
CA PHE A 76 2.10 1.06 15.44
C PHE A 76 3.41 1.00 14.66
N LEU A 77 3.51 1.81 13.59
CA LEU A 77 4.69 1.81 12.72
C LEU A 77 5.95 2.25 13.46
N ASP A 78 5.86 3.28 14.30
CA ASP A 78 7.00 3.77 15.09
C ASP A 78 7.46 2.73 16.10
N LYS A 79 6.53 2.08 16.80
CA LYS A 79 6.86 1.01 17.74
C LYS A 79 7.52 -0.17 17.02
N LEU A 80 6.95 -0.63 15.93
CA LEU A 80 7.52 -1.73 15.15
C LEU A 80 8.93 -1.41 14.61
N ARG A 81 9.15 -0.18 14.15
CA ARG A 81 10.47 0.28 13.67
C ARG A 81 11.51 0.42 14.76
N SER A 82 11.11 0.53 16.02
CA SER A 82 12.05 0.52 17.15
C SER A 82 12.56 -0.88 17.48
N GLU A 83 11.90 -1.91 17.00
CA GLU A 83 12.21 -3.32 17.30
C GLU A 83 12.86 -4.06 16.13
N THR A 84 12.47 -3.72 14.90
CA THR A 84 12.95 -4.44 13.72
C THR A 84 12.98 -3.54 12.47
N GLN A 85 13.50 -4.08 11.36
CA GLN A 85 13.46 -3.41 10.08
C GLN A 85 12.07 -3.54 9.45
N VAL A 86 11.55 -2.42 8.93
CA VAL A 86 10.23 -2.37 8.29
C VAL A 86 10.36 -1.80 6.89
N ILE A 87 9.75 -2.47 5.92
CA ILE A 87 9.62 -1.99 4.54
C ILE A 87 8.13 -2.02 4.17
N ILE A 88 7.64 -0.92 3.65
CA ILE A 88 6.32 -0.84 3.04
C ILE A 88 6.43 -1.31 1.60
N LEU A 89 5.60 -2.28 1.21
CA LEU A 89 5.49 -2.80 -0.15
C LEU A 89 4.11 -2.42 -0.70
N SER A 90 4.06 -1.49 -1.64
CA SER A 90 2.79 -0.95 -2.14
C SER A 90 2.73 -0.92 -3.66
N ASP A 91 1.54 -1.10 -4.21
CA ASP A 91 1.28 -0.94 -5.63
C ASP A 91 0.91 0.51 -6.01
N THR A 92 0.95 1.43 -5.06
CA THR A 92 0.81 2.87 -5.29
C THR A 92 2.02 3.47 -6.02
N PHE A 93 2.03 4.78 -6.18
CA PHE A 93 3.10 5.54 -6.83
C PHE A 93 3.82 6.42 -5.81
N GLU A 94 5.16 6.56 -5.93
CA GLU A 94 5.97 7.35 -5.00
C GLU A 94 5.49 8.80 -4.87
N GLN A 95 5.01 9.38 -5.97
CA GLN A 95 4.51 10.75 -5.98
C GLN A 95 3.19 10.89 -5.20
N PHE A 96 2.33 9.86 -5.22
CA PHE A 96 1.10 9.82 -4.43
C PHE A 96 1.37 9.48 -2.96
N ALA A 97 2.31 8.57 -2.71
CA ALA A 97 2.70 8.19 -1.37
C ALA A 97 3.37 9.32 -0.59
N LYS A 98 4.11 10.21 -1.26
CA LYS A 98 4.98 11.22 -0.64
C LYS A 98 4.30 12.03 0.49
N PRO A 99 3.10 12.63 0.33
CA PRO A 99 2.44 13.36 1.42
C PRO A 99 2.08 12.47 2.61
N LEU A 100 1.78 11.20 2.39
CA LEU A 100 1.44 10.24 3.43
C LEU A 100 2.70 9.73 4.13
N MET A 101 3.81 9.56 3.41
CA MET A 101 5.10 9.20 3.99
C MET A 101 5.59 10.27 4.97
N GLU A 102 5.36 11.54 4.69
CA GLU A 102 5.66 12.62 5.63
C GLU A 102 4.91 12.43 6.95
N LYS A 103 3.61 12.15 6.90
CA LYS A 103 2.77 11.89 8.09
C LYS A 103 3.20 10.61 8.84
N LEU A 104 3.70 9.60 8.14
CA LEU A 104 4.17 8.34 8.71
C LEU A 104 5.65 8.39 9.19
N GLY A 105 6.34 9.54 9.08
CA GLY A 105 7.72 9.70 9.53
C GLY A 105 8.75 9.06 8.59
N TRP A 106 8.50 9.12 7.29
CA TRP A 106 9.41 8.67 6.21
C TRP A 106 9.89 7.23 6.35
N PRO A 107 8.98 6.24 6.45
CA PRO A 107 9.36 4.84 6.40
C PRO A 107 9.92 4.47 5.03
N THR A 108 10.71 3.40 4.98
CA THR A 108 11.14 2.82 3.70
C THR A 108 9.94 2.29 2.93
N ILE A 109 9.77 2.71 1.68
CA ILE A 109 8.70 2.24 0.79
C ILE A 109 9.26 1.78 -0.55
N PHE A 110 8.78 0.66 -1.05
CA PHE A 110 8.98 0.19 -2.41
C PHE A 110 7.63 0.19 -3.13
N CYS A 111 7.52 1.05 -4.13
CA CYS A 111 6.29 1.26 -4.89
C CYS A 111 6.61 1.56 -6.37
N ASN A 112 5.64 2.00 -7.12
CA ASN A 112 5.76 2.33 -8.53
C ASN A 112 6.04 3.82 -8.73
N THR A 113 6.19 4.26 -9.98
CA THR A 113 6.52 5.64 -10.34
C THR A 113 5.54 6.15 -11.39
N LEU A 114 5.05 7.39 -11.23
CA LEU A 114 4.31 8.09 -12.27
C LEU A 114 5.26 8.76 -13.27
N GLU A 115 4.89 8.78 -14.53
CA GLU A 115 5.51 9.61 -15.53
C GLU A 115 4.83 10.98 -15.52
N VAL A 116 5.62 12.02 -15.30
CA VAL A 116 5.13 13.40 -15.12
C VAL A 116 5.77 14.31 -16.18
N GLY A 117 4.96 15.01 -16.93
CA GLY A 117 5.40 15.98 -17.92
C GLY A 117 5.95 17.27 -17.30
N GLU A 118 6.57 18.12 -18.11
CA GLU A 118 7.19 19.37 -17.67
C GLU A 118 6.22 20.33 -16.97
N ASN A 119 4.95 20.29 -17.35
CA ASN A 119 3.90 21.12 -16.75
C ASN A 119 3.23 20.47 -15.53
N GLY A 120 3.74 19.32 -15.07
CA GLY A 120 3.18 18.59 -13.94
C GLY A 120 1.98 17.70 -14.28
N GLU A 121 1.61 17.56 -15.56
CA GLU A 121 0.61 16.59 -15.99
C GLU A 121 1.11 15.16 -15.81
N ILE A 122 0.23 14.25 -15.42
CA ILE A 122 0.55 12.83 -15.36
C ILE A 122 0.33 12.23 -16.74
N THR A 123 1.43 11.82 -17.38
CA THR A 123 1.44 11.29 -18.76
C THR A 123 1.39 9.77 -18.84
N GLY A 124 1.75 9.10 -17.73
CA GLY A 124 1.79 7.66 -17.67
C GLY A 124 2.24 7.15 -16.30
N TYR A 125 2.57 5.89 -16.26
CA TYR A 125 3.12 5.24 -15.06
C TYR A 125 4.08 4.12 -15.43
N LYS A 126 4.95 3.79 -14.50
CA LYS A 126 5.92 2.70 -14.63
C LYS A 126 5.80 1.78 -13.42
N MET A 127 5.46 0.53 -13.68
CA MET A 127 5.51 -0.53 -12.66
C MET A 127 6.97 -0.89 -12.36
N ARG A 128 7.33 -0.97 -11.08
CA ARG A 128 8.69 -1.32 -10.64
C ARG A 128 9.10 -2.72 -11.09
N CYS A 129 8.23 -3.68 -10.88
CA CYS A 129 8.38 -5.06 -11.36
C CYS A 129 7.03 -5.79 -11.29
N GLU A 130 6.95 -6.92 -11.98
CA GLU A 130 5.78 -7.80 -11.91
C GLU A 130 5.66 -8.43 -10.53
N LYS A 131 4.42 -8.55 -10.01
CA LYS A 131 4.12 -9.10 -8.68
C LYS A 131 5.02 -8.52 -7.59
N SER A 132 5.09 -7.19 -7.56
CA SER A 132 6.11 -6.40 -6.84
C SER A 132 6.32 -6.83 -5.38
N LYS A 133 5.24 -7.12 -4.63
CA LYS A 133 5.26 -7.53 -3.22
C LYS A 133 5.93 -8.90 -3.05
N LEU A 134 5.47 -9.92 -3.76
CA LEU A 134 6.07 -11.27 -3.71
C LEU A 134 7.51 -11.27 -4.20
N THR A 135 7.80 -10.59 -5.32
CA THR A 135 9.16 -10.50 -5.87
C THR A 135 10.13 -9.87 -4.87
N THR A 136 9.70 -8.83 -4.16
CA THR A 136 10.52 -8.18 -3.13
C THR A 136 10.78 -9.09 -1.93
N VAL A 137 9.75 -9.77 -1.43
CA VAL A 137 9.90 -10.74 -0.32
C VAL A 137 10.91 -11.83 -0.68
N LYS A 138 10.78 -12.44 -1.87
CA LYS A 138 11.73 -13.46 -2.35
C LYS A 138 13.16 -12.92 -2.51
N ALA A 139 13.31 -11.67 -2.96
CA ALA A 139 14.62 -11.03 -3.07
C ALA A 139 15.27 -10.82 -1.69
N LEU A 140 14.51 -10.34 -0.70
CA LEU A 140 14.99 -10.21 0.68
C LEU A 140 15.42 -11.56 1.27
N GLN A 141 14.63 -12.60 1.07
CA GLN A 141 14.96 -13.96 1.49
C GLN A 141 16.23 -14.49 0.82
N SER A 142 16.44 -14.19 -0.47
CA SER A 142 17.67 -14.56 -1.18
C SER A 142 18.92 -13.85 -0.64
N CYS A 143 18.73 -12.71 0.04
CA CYS A 143 19.79 -12.00 0.76
C CYS A 143 19.98 -12.46 2.21
N GLY A 144 19.29 -13.52 2.64
CA GLY A 144 19.42 -14.11 3.97
C GLY A 144 18.56 -13.45 5.06
N PHE A 145 17.51 -12.69 4.66
CA PHE A 145 16.55 -12.17 5.63
C PHE A 145 15.37 -13.14 5.83
N ASP A 146 14.89 -13.23 7.07
CA ASP A 146 13.60 -13.80 7.38
C ASP A 146 12.54 -12.70 7.20
N THR A 147 11.52 -12.95 6.40
CA THR A 147 10.45 -11.99 6.17
C THR A 147 9.22 -12.30 6.99
N ILE A 148 8.57 -11.26 7.51
CA ILE A 148 7.25 -11.31 8.17
C ILE A 148 6.38 -10.35 7.37
N ALA A 149 5.16 -10.74 6.99
CA ALA A 149 4.34 -9.90 6.12
C ALA A 149 2.93 -9.70 6.65
N ALA A 150 2.38 -8.50 6.44
CA ALA A 150 0.98 -8.22 6.71
C ALA A 150 0.35 -7.38 5.58
N GLY A 151 -0.91 -7.68 5.27
CA GLY A 151 -1.69 -7.01 4.23
C GLY A 151 -3.18 -7.28 4.38
N ASP A 152 -4.02 -6.58 3.58
CA ASP A 152 -5.47 -6.63 3.70
C ASP A 152 -6.17 -7.33 2.53
N SER A 153 -5.50 -7.47 1.39
CA SER A 153 -6.13 -7.79 0.12
C SER A 153 -5.48 -8.94 -0.66
N PHE A 154 -6.11 -9.38 -1.74
CA PHE A 154 -5.67 -10.55 -2.53
C PHE A 154 -4.26 -10.39 -3.12
N ASN A 155 -3.84 -9.17 -3.48
CA ASN A 155 -2.50 -8.91 -4.00
C ASN A 155 -1.39 -9.09 -2.95
N ASP A 156 -1.76 -9.13 -1.65
CA ASP A 156 -0.83 -9.34 -0.53
C ASP A 156 -0.57 -10.82 -0.25
N LEU A 157 -1.50 -11.70 -0.61
CA LEU A 157 -1.43 -13.13 -0.28
C LEU A 157 -0.10 -13.75 -0.70
N GLY A 158 0.42 -13.37 -1.87
CA GLY A 158 1.71 -13.88 -2.33
C GLY A 158 2.87 -13.57 -1.39
N MET A 159 2.95 -12.33 -0.87
CA MET A 159 3.99 -11.96 0.10
C MET A 159 3.74 -12.57 1.47
N ILE A 160 2.47 -12.62 1.91
CA ILE A 160 2.05 -13.19 3.19
C ILE A 160 2.42 -14.66 3.26
N GLN A 161 2.00 -15.46 2.29
CA GLN A 161 2.24 -16.90 2.24
C GLN A 161 3.71 -17.28 2.02
N ALA A 162 4.49 -16.43 1.34
CA ALA A 162 5.92 -16.66 1.12
C ALA A 162 6.79 -16.30 2.33
N SER A 163 6.26 -15.59 3.32
CA SER A 163 7.00 -15.13 4.49
C SER A 163 7.07 -16.18 5.60
N LYS A 164 8.06 -16.07 6.50
CA LYS A 164 8.21 -16.90 7.71
C LYS A 164 6.95 -16.87 8.58
N ALA A 165 6.35 -15.67 8.70
CA ALA A 165 5.05 -15.48 9.32
C ALA A 165 4.26 -14.48 8.47
N GLY A 166 2.97 -14.72 8.30
CA GLY A 166 2.09 -13.91 7.50
C GLY A 166 0.75 -13.66 8.18
N PHE A 167 0.25 -12.43 8.05
CA PHE A 167 -0.93 -11.96 8.77
C PHE A 167 -1.87 -11.22 7.83
N LEU A 168 -3.17 -11.44 8.00
CA LEU A 168 -4.21 -10.62 7.42
C LEU A 168 -4.55 -9.49 8.40
N PHE A 169 -4.64 -8.26 7.89
CA PHE A 169 -5.02 -7.11 8.70
C PHE A 169 -6.19 -6.36 8.07
N LYS A 170 -7.29 -6.21 8.80
CA LYS A 170 -8.54 -5.56 8.33
C LYS A 170 -9.06 -6.12 6.99
N SER A 171 -8.74 -7.37 6.71
CA SER A 171 -9.14 -8.06 5.48
C SER A 171 -10.63 -8.33 5.42
N THR A 172 -11.14 -8.49 4.20
CA THR A 172 -12.54 -8.80 3.96
C THR A 172 -12.92 -10.19 4.50
N PRO A 173 -14.22 -10.41 4.87
CA PRO A 173 -14.68 -11.75 5.26
C PRO A 173 -14.41 -12.83 4.20
N ALA A 174 -14.46 -12.47 2.91
CA ALA A 174 -14.18 -13.41 1.82
C ALA A 174 -12.75 -13.92 1.87
N ILE A 175 -11.76 -13.03 1.99
CA ILE A 175 -10.34 -13.41 2.07
C ILE A 175 -10.07 -14.28 3.30
N LYS A 176 -10.65 -13.93 4.46
CA LYS A 176 -10.51 -14.71 5.69
C LYS A 176 -11.12 -16.12 5.57
N ALA A 177 -12.26 -16.22 4.85
CA ALA A 177 -12.90 -17.51 4.61
C ALA A 177 -12.13 -18.40 3.63
N ASP A 178 -11.51 -17.79 2.61
CA ASP A 178 -10.71 -18.49 1.60
C ASP A 178 -9.32 -18.91 2.16
N HIS A 179 -8.84 -18.23 3.21
CA HIS A 179 -7.52 -18.46 3.83
C HIS A 179 -7.61 -18.60 5.35
N PRO A 180 -8.36 -19.61 5.86
CA PRO A 180 -8.55 -19.80 7.31
C PRO A 180 -7.26 -20.17 8.06
N GLU A 181 -6.20 -20.56 7.35
CA GLU A 181 -4.87 -20.84 7.89
C GLU A 181 -4.10 -19.57 8.27
N LEU A 182 -4.46 -18.41 7.74
CA LEU A 182 -3.79 -17.15 8.02
C LEU A 182 -4.41 -16.44 9.23
N PRO A 183 -3.64 -16.14 10.28
CA PRO A 183 -4.13 -15.31 11.37
C PRO A 183 -4.58 -13.95 10.88
N ALA A 184 -5.74 -13.48 11.34
CA ALA A 184 -6.35 -12.22 10.92
C ALA A 184 -6.61 -11.32 12.13
N PHE A 185 -6.24 -10.05 12.00
CA PHE A 185 -6.35 -9.04 13.05
C PHE A 185 -7.10 -7.80 12.55
N GLU A 186 -7.79 -7.12 13.46
CA GLU A 186 -8.50 -5.86 13.20
C GLU A 186 -7.84 -4.68 13.90
N GLU A 187 -7.12 -4.93 15.01
CA GLU A 187 -6.51 -3.91 15.83
C GLU A 187 -4.97 -3.94 15.70
N PHE A 188 -4.35 -2.77 15.71
CA PHE A 188 -2.90 -2.66 15.57
C PHE A 188 -2.13 -3.31 16.71
N ASP A 189 -2.64 -3.26 17.94
CA ASP A 189 -1.98 -3.87 19.09
C ASP A 189 -1.91 -5.40 18.95
N ASP A 190 -2.98 -6.03 18.45
CA ASP A 190 -3.01 -7.47 18.24
C ASP A 190 -2.05 -7.90 17.11
N LEU A 191 -2.03 -7.15 16.01
CA LEU A 191 -1.09 -7.37 14.92
C LEU A 191 0.36 -7.19 15.38
N LEU A 192 0.63 -6.15 16.18
CA LEU A 192 1.96 -5.89 16.72
C LEU A 192 2.45 -7.04 17.59
N HIS A 193 1.64 -7.51 18.56
CA HIS A 193 1.99 -8.65 19.39
C HIS A 193 2.25 -9.93 18.58
N ALA A 194 1.47 -10.16 17.51
CA ALA A 194 1.69 -11.31 16.65
C ALA A 194 3.00 -11.21 15.85
N ILE A 195 3.36 -10.01 15.39
CA ILE A 195 4.63 -9.76 14.72
C ILE A 195 5.79 -9.91 15.70
N GLU A 196 5.71 -9.31 16.91
CA GLU A 196 6.72 -9.43 17.97
C GLU A 196 6.99 -10.90 18.32
N ALA A 197 5.95 -11.71 18.42
CA ALA A 197 6.08 -13.14 18.70
C ALA A 197 6.75 -13.94 17.56
N ALA A 198 6.78 -13.40 16.35
CA ALA A 198 7.41 -14.01 15.19
C ALA A 198 8.85 -13.51 14.92
N LEU A 199 9.31 -12.46 15.60
CA LEU A 199 10.68 -11.93 15.50
C LEU A 199 11.67 -12.91 16.12
#